data_5eba11933250af48630d4b1ede63c707
#
_entry.id   5eba11933250af48630d4b1ede63c707
#
_cell.length_a   1.000
_cell.length_b   1.000
_cell.length_c   1.000
_cell.angle_alpha   90.00
_cell.angle_beta   90.00
_cell.angle_gamma   90.00
#
_symmetry.space_group_name_H-M   'P 1'
#
loop_
_entity.id
_entity.type
_entity.pdbx_description
1 polymer ?
#
loop_
_entity_poly.entity_id
_entity_poly.type
_entity_poly.pdbx_seq_one_letter_code
_entity_poly.pdbx_strand_id
1 'polypeptide(L)'
;WPVDHEDALTLLQNSGIDNAAAVYWIGNGLASGGTLELASALDRIGDVTYIDSLDDYNPKVLSQPNESALNMTVEVERSYADRAEEVTLQAMDDAGYVLGAVDIVMAAGDTVATAVFDLPEEIRAQVTRVNIAGESNAGATLLVDDNWRQRPVGIATNPNELVTSPVLRDTFYLESAMAPYARLHSGNIDELLSRPLAVAMVPDDTDLSERDMARLAQWVEDGGMLVRFAGPDLAESSGDELLPVDLMYGNRTLGGSMSWSEPLSIATFDRESPFYGVDIADDIEVTRQVVARPDGNLRERTWASLSDGTPLVTAEQRGEGHIVLFHVSSNAKHHWSNLPLTGTFVNMLRRVVDYSSGVTGVTEGFESLAPWQTLDGQGRLGIPSAAAEPIDAAKIEAGAIGPRTPPGFYGDETTRLAYNLSDAELSFSPLPSAGAMGVTRETLQTEGSNNLTGYLLLAGLLALGVDQGLRAFQNGGRRRRSGSESNNKKSAPTPAGI
;
A
#
# COMPACT_ATOMS: atom_id res chain seq x y z
N TRP A 1 -19.03 3.65 8.21
CA TRP A 1 -19.51 2.31 7.83
C TRP A 1 -20.14 2.40 6.45
N PRO A 2 -20.23 1.28 5.72
CA PRO A 2 -21.10 1.18 4.56
C PRO A 2 -22.53 1.61 4.90
N VAL A 3 -23.20 2.29 3.97
CA VAL A 3 -24.60 2.69 4.15
C VAL A 3 -25.49 1.47 3.90
N ASP A 4 -26.38 1.19 4.82
CA ASP A 4 -27.38 0.11 4.72
C ASP A 4 -28.79 0.67 4.98
N HIS A 5 -29.48 1.05 3.89
CA HIS A 5 -30.83 1.58 3.97
C HIS A 5 -31.90 0.48 4.13
N GLU A 6 -31.59 -0.77 3.77
CA GLU A 6 -32.50 -1.91 3.99
C GLU A 6 -32.59 -2.26 5.48
N ASP A 7 -31.45 -2.29 6.18
CA ASP A 7 -31.42 -2.49 7.63
C ASP A 7 -32.11 -1.31 8.35
N ALA A 8 -31.80 -0.07 7.94
CA ALA A 8 -32.47 1.10 8.46
C ALA A 8 -34.00 1.06 8.28
N LEU A 9 -34.49 0.61 7.11
CA LEU A 9 -35.91 0.41 6.84
C LEU A 9 -36.51 -0.66 7.76
N THR A 10 -35.82 -1.76 7.95
CA THR A 10 -36.25 -2.83 8.85
C THR A 10 -36.34 -2.36 10.30
N LEU A 11 -35.35 -1.61 10.76
CA LEU A 11 -35.34 -1.00 12.10
C LEU A 11 -36.50 -0.01 12.28
N LEU A 12 -36.77 0.82 11.26
CA LEU A 12 -37.86 1.77 11.27
C LEU A 12 -39.23 1.06 11.40
N GLN A 13 -39.45 0.00 10.60
CA GLN A 13 -40.68 -0.80 10.63
C GLN A 13 -40.91 -1.47 11.99
N ASN A 14 -39.84 -1.87 12.67
CA ASN A 14 -39.89 -2.50 13.98
C ASN A 14 -39.96 -1.49 15.14
N SER A 15 -39.78 -0.19 14.89
CA SER A 15 -39.75 0.86 15.92
C SER A 15 -41.10 1.19 16.52
N GLY A 16 -42.21 0.90 15.78
CA GLY A 16 -43.58 1.25 16.18
C GLY A 16 -43.86 2.76 16.09
N ILE A 17 -43.07 3.52 15.33
CA ILE A 17 -43.30 4.94 15.10
C ILE A 17 -44.21 5.12 13.89
N ASP A 18 -45.43 5.55 14.13
CA ASP A 18 -46.45 5.71 13.07
C ASP A 18 -46.63 7.18 12.63
N ASN A 19 -46.19 8.15 13.45
CA ASN A 19 -46.37 9.57 13.14
C ASN A 19 -45.29 10.42 13.87
N ALA A 20 -44.74 11.41 13.18
CA ALA A 20 -43.80 12.38 13.70
C ALA A 20 -44.13 13.79 13.18
N ALA A 21 -43.85 14.80 13.99
CA ALA A 21 -44.04 16.22 13.58
C ALA A 21 -43.05 16.68 12.51
N ALA A 22 -41.88 16.08 12.48
CA ALA A 22 -40.84 16.25 11.47
C ALA A 22 -39.88 15.06 11.51
N VAL A 23 -39.32 14.71 10.37
CA VAL A 23 -38.32 13.65 10.22
C VAL A 23 -37.06 14.26 9.63
N TYR A 24 -35.94 14.08 10.30
CA TYR A 24 -34.64 14.50 9.83
C TYR A 24 -33.80 13.28 9.47
N TRP A 25 -33.48 13.15 8.20
CA TRP A 25 -32.59 12.10 7.69
C TRP A 25 -31.20 12.68 7.44
N ILE A 26 -30.25 12.37 8.30
CA ILE A 26 -28.86 12.80 8.14
C ILE A 26 -28.10 11.73 7.38
N GLY A 27 -27.57 12.07 6.22
CA GLY A 27 -26.84 11.13 5.34
C GLY A 27 -25.49 11.65 4.87
N ASN A 28 -24.74 10.77 4.21
CA ASN A 28 -23.43 11.06 3.63
C ASN A 28 -23.46 11.26 2.09
N GLY A 29 -24.65 11.33 1.49
CA GLY A 29 -24.81 11.51 0.05
C GLY A 29 -24.76 10.23 -0.78
N LEU A 30 -24.59 9.04 -0.16
CA LEU A 30 -24.52 7.76 -0.84
C LEU A 30 -25.84 6.99 -0.78
N ALA A 31 -26.15 6.29 -1.87
CA ALA A 31 -27.28 5.35 -1.95
C ALA A 31 -26.84 3.94 -1.66
N SER A 32 -27.75 3.13 -1.12
CA SER A 32 -27.64 1.68 -1.04
C SER A 32 -28.95 1.01 -1.42
N GLY A 33 -29.03 -0.33 -1.37
CA GLY A 33 -30.30 -1.04 -1.48
C GLY A 33 -31.35 -0.48 -0.54
N GLY A 34 -32.62 -0.38 -0.98
CA GLY A 34 -33.71 0.11 -0.15
C GLY A 34 -33.80 1.63 0.06
N THR A 35 -32.95 2.45 -0.61
CA THR A 35 -32.93 3.93 -0.43
C THR A 35 -34.30 4.57 -0.68
N LEU A 36 -34.96 4.23 -1.78
CA LEU A 36 -36.26 4.84 -2.14
C LEU A 36 -37.38 4.29 -1.25
N GLU A 37 -37.30 3.05 -0.86
CA GLU A 37 -38.22 2.40 0.06
C GLU A 37 -38.14 3.05 1.45
N LEU A 38 -36.91 3.32 1.94
CA LEU A 38 -36.70 4.04 3.20
C LEU A 38 -37.27 5.45 3.13
N ALA A 39 -36.94 6.19 2.04
CA ALA A 39 -37.48 7.54 1.82
C ALA A 39 -39.02 7.55 1.87
N SER A 40 -39.65 6.60 1.16
CA SER A 40 -41.11 6.46 1.14
C SER A 40 -41.69 6.03 2.50
N ALA A 41 -40.97 5.26 3.29
CA ALA A 41 -41.38 4.86 4.63
C ALA A 41 -41.30 6.04 5.62
N LEU A 42 -40.25 6.87 5.52
CA LEU A 42 -40.08 8.08 6.32
C LEU A 42 -41.14 9.12 6.00
N ASP A 43 -41.46 9.35 4.71
CA ASP A 43 -42.48 10.31 4.25
C ASP A 43 -43.90 9.96 4.76
N ARG A 44 -44.18 8.67 4.95
CA ARG A 44 -45.45 8.22 5.58
C ARG A 44 -45.57 8.57 7.05
N ILE A 45 -44.46 8.77 7.73
CA ILE A 45 -44.39 9.07 9.17
C ILE A 45 -44.50 10.58 9.39
N GLY A 46 -43.95 11.41 8.52
CA GLY A 46 -43.96 12.86 8.62
C GLY A 46 -43.15 13.55 7.53
N ASP A 47 -43.17 14.88 7.51
CA ASP A 47 -42.40 15.68 6.54
C ASP A 47 -40.89 15.39 6.68
N VAL A 48 -40.26 14.91 5.61
CA VAL A 48 -38.85 14.49 5.61
C VAL A 48 -37.94 15.59 5.12
N THR A 49 -36.99 15.97 5.95
CA THR A 49 -35.87 16.82 5.56
C THR A 49 -34.58 15.97 5.54
N TYR A 50 -34.02 15.79 4.34
CA TYR A 50 -32.70 15.17 4.19
C TYR A 50 -31.62 16.23 4.43
N ILE A 51 -30.80 16.00 5.42
CA ILE A 51 -29.66 16.86 5.74
C ILE A 51 -28.41 16.24 5.14
N ASP A 52 -27.89 16.90 4.11
CA ASP A 52 -26.68 16.49 3.41
C ASP A 52 -25.42 17.04 4.07
N SER A 53 -24.28 16.46 3.72
CA SER A 53 -22.97 17.04 3.98
C SER A 53 -22.82 18.41 3.29
N LEU A 54 -21.69 19.07 3.48
CA LEU A 54 -21.38 20.38 2.88
C LEU A 54 -21.60 20.39 1.37
N ASP A 55 -22.06 21.51 0.80
CA ASP A 55 -22.42 21.68 -0.63
C ASP A 55 -21.33 21.22 -1.62
N ASP A 56 -20.07 21.23 -1.23
CA ASP A 56 -18.93 20.86 -2.06
C ASP A 56 -18.31 19.51 -1.69
N TYR A 57 -18.88 18.78 -0.74
CA TYR A 57 -18.33 17.49 -0.33
C TYR A 57 -18.71 16.39 -1.32
N ASN A 58 -17.69 15.74 -1.88
CA ASN A 58 -17.83 14.58 -2.75
C ASN A 58 -17.24 13.37 -2.04
N PRO A 59 -18.05 12.40 -1.60
CA PRO A 59 -17.54 11.19 -0.95
C PRO A 59 -16.49 10.50 -1.81
N LYS A 60 -15.38 10.09 -1.19
CA LYS A 60 -14.29 9.36 -1.83
C LYS A 60 -13.92 8.14 -1.02
N VAL A 61 -13.43 7.12 -1.72
CA VAL A 61 -12.84 5.93 -1.11
C VAL A 61 -11.50 5.63 -1.77
N LEU A 62 -10.52 5.30 -0.95
CA LEU A 62 -9.23 4.82 -1.39
C LEU A 62 -9.24 3.30 -1.42
N SER A 63 -8.71 2.73 -2.50
CA SER A 63 -8.54 1.31 -2.66
C SER A 63 -7.16 0.96 -3.20
N GLN A 64 -6.77 -0.28 -3.01
CA GLN A 64 -5.58 -0.83 -3.62
C GLN A 64 -6.00 -1.55 -4.90
N PRO A 65 -5.41 -1.25 -6.06
CA PRO A 65 -5.68 -2.01 -7.28
C PRO A 65 -5.17 -3.44 -7.14
N ASN A 66 -5.91 -4.40 -7.69
CA ASN A 66 -5.55 -5.83 -7.66
C ASN A 66 -4.30 -6.15 -8.50
N GLU A 67 -3.90 -5.27 -9.40
CA GLU A 67 -2.72 -5.47 -10.23
C GLU A 67 -1.47 -4.96 -9.53
N SER A 68 -0.51 -5.85 -9.39
CA SER A 68 0.78 -5.59 -8.76
C SER A 68 1.64 -4.71 -9.63
N ALA A 69 1.62 -3.42 -9.39
CA ALA A 69 2.58 -2.51 -9.99
C ALA A 69 3.92 -2.55 -9.24
N LEU A 70 5.02 -2.37 -9.97
CA LEU A 70 6.36 -2.13 -9.41
C LEU A 70 6.40 -0.90 -8.47
N ASN A 71 5.39 -0.05 -8.56
CA ASN A 71 5.22 1.17 -7.78
C ASN A 71 4.01 1.05 -6.85
N MET A 72 4.04 1.79 -5.76
CA MET A 72 2.92 1.92 -4.83
C MET A 72 1.77 2.65 -5.52
N THR A 73 0.75 1.92 -5.94
CA THR A 73 -0.39 2.43 -6.69
C THR A 73 -1.62 2.46 -5.79
N VAL A 74 -2.36 3.56 -5.82
CA VAL A 74 -3.61 3.76 -5.06
C VAL A 74 -4.68 4.24 -6.02
N GLU A 75 -5.86 3.65 -5.95
CA GLU A 75 -7.04 4.14 -6.66
C GLU A 75 -7.88 5.02 -5.75
N VAL A 76 -8.41 6.08 -6.34
CA VAL A 76 -9.38 6.99 -5.73
C VAL A 76 -10.68 6.85 -6.49
N GLU A 77 -11.72 6.39 -5.83
CA GLU A 77 -13.07 6.39 -6.37
C GLU A 77 -13.88 7.53 -5.73
N ARG A 78 -14.69 8.23 -6.53
CA ARG A 78 -15.59 9.29 -6.08
C ARG A 78 -17.03 9.05 -6.53
N SER A 79 -17.97 9.49 -5.71
CA SER A 79 -19.41 9.29 -5.95
C SER A 79 -19.98 10.20 -7.06
N TYR A 80 -19.54 11.45 -7.16
CA TYR A 80 -20.01 12.42 -8.14
C TYR A 80 -18.89 12.80 -9.12
N ALA A 81 -19.18 12.76 -10.42
CA ALA A 81 -18.22 13.07 -11.50
C ALA A 81 -18.64 14.28 -12.34
N ASP A 82 -19.48 15.17 -11.82
CA ASP A 82 -20.05 16.32 -12.51
C ASP A 82 -19.03 17.43 -12.80
N ARG A 83 -17.95 17.48 -12.03
CA ARG A 83 -16.87 18.48 -12.17
C ARG A 83 -15.49 17.85 -12.08
N ALA A 84 -14.48 18.57 -12.60
CA ALA A 84 -13.10 18.20 -12.36
C ALA A 84 -12.71 18.54 -10.91
N GLU A 85 -11.89 17.68 -10.32
CA GLU A 85 -11.44 17.80 -8.93
C GLU A 85 -9.96 17.44 -8.82
N GLU A 86 -9.19 18.23 -8.08
CA GLU A 86 -7.81 17.97 -7.76
C GLU A 86 -7.75 17.31 -6.38
N VAL A 87 -7.07 16.17 -6.28
CA VAL A 87 -6.97 15.38 -5.06
C VAL A 87 -5.50 15.15 -4.76
N THR A 88 -5.07 15.52 -3.55
CA THR A 88 -3.72 15.25 -3.05
C THR A 88 -3.74 14.04 -2.13
N LEU A 89 -2.98 12.99 -2.47
CA LEU A 89 -2.77 11.84 -1.62
C LEU A 89 -1.44 11.96 -0.87
N GLN A 90 -1.43 11.55 0.39
CA GLN A 90 -0.27 11.60 1.27
C GLN A 90 0.02 10.22 1.84
N ALA A 91 1.20 9.68 1.54
CA ALA A 91 1.73 8.48 2.17
C ALA A 91 2.36 8.85 3.51
N MET A 92 1.98 8.15 4.58
CA MET A 92 2.35 8.47 5.96
C MET A 92 2.92 7.26 6.70
N ASP A 93 3.79 7.53 7.68
CA ASP A 93 4.29 6.54 8.62
C ASP A 93 3.34 6.33 9.83
N ASP A 94 3.74 5.43 10.75
CA ASP A 94 3.01 5.15 11.99
C ASP A 94 2.85 6.40 12.88
N ALA A 95 3.81 7.31 12.87
CA ALA A 95 3.80 8.54 13.66
C ALA A 95 2.96 9.66 13.00
N GLY A 96 2.53 9.47 11.75
CA GLY A 96 1.75 10.44 10.98
C GLY A 96 2.59 11.47 10.24
N TYR A 97 3.90 11.23 10.06
CA TYR A 97 4.72 12.07 9.19
C TYR A 97 4.47 11.72 7.72
N VAL A 98 4.37 12.74 6.88
CA VAL A 98 4.21 12.58 5.43
C VAL A 98 5.56 12.19 4.82
N LEU A 99 5.62 11.00 4.25
CA LEU A 99 6.78 10.44 3.57
C LEU A 99 6.81 10.80 2.08
N GLY A 100 5.64 11.03 1.48
CA GLY A 100 5.47 11.45 0.10
C GLY A 100 4.07 11.91 -0.18
N ALA A 101 3.90 12.69 -1.25
CA ALA A 101 2.60 13.17 -1.69
C ALA A 101 2.50 13.13 -3.22
N VAL A 102 1.30 12.87 -3.72
CA VAL A 102 0.99 12.84 -5.17
C VAL A 102 -0.30 13.60 -5.40
N ASP A 103 -0.27 14.53 -6.36
CA ASP A 103 -1.44 15.26 -6.82
C ASP A 103 -2.00 14.57 -8.06
N ILE A 104 -3.29 14.30 -8.06
CA ILE A 104 -4.02 13.75 -9.21
C ILE A 104 -5.18 14.66 -9.57
N VAL A 105 -5.54 14.68 -10.85
CA VAL A 105 -6.71 15.40 -11.34
C VAL A 105 -7.72 14.38 -11.85
N MET A 106 -8.88 14.34 -11.22
CA MET A 106 -10.04 13.59 -11.69
C MET A 106 -10.85 14.49 -12.63
N ALA A 107 -10.88 14.17 -13.94
CA ALA A 107 -11.62 14.98 -14.91
C ALA A 107 -13.14 14.86 -14.70
N ALA A 108 -13.91 15.81 -15.22
CA ALA A 108 -15.36 15.67 -15.24
C ALA A 108 -15.76 14.44 -16.07
N GLY A 109 -16.57 13.57 -15.49
CA GLY A 109 -16.97 12.27 -16.05
C GLY A 109 -16.20 11.08 -15.46
N ASP A 110 -15.02 11.28 -14.87
CA ASP A 110 -14.24 10.21 -14.28
C ASP A 110 -14.67 9.94 -12.83
N THR A 111 -15.05 8.71 -12.55
CA THR A 111 -15.38 8.26 -11.18
C THR A 111 -14.18 7.63 -10.47
N VAL A 112 -13.18 7.16 -11.22
CA VAL A 112 -11.98 6.51 -10.70
C VAL A 112 -10.74 7.17 -11.27
N ALA A 113 -9.72 7.36 -10.45
CA ALA A 113 -8.39 7.78 -10.88
C ALA A 113 -7.31 7.04 -10.09
N THR A 114 -6.16 6.85 -10.72
CA THR A 114 -5.04 6.11 -10.16
C THR A 114 -3.89 7.05 -9.83
N ALA A 115 -3.40 6.95 -8.60
CA ALA A 115 -2.20 7.64 -8.12
C ALA A 115 -1.04 6.66 -8.04
N VAL A 116 0.15 7.08 -8.48
CA VAL A 116 1.38 6.29 -8.40
C VAL A 116 2.39 7.05 -7.54
N PHE A 117 2.80 6.44 -6.42
CA PHE A 117 3.85 6.97 -5.57
C PHE A 117 5.21 6.45 -6.03
N ASP A 118 6.06 7.36 -6.51
CA ASP A 118 7.47 7.07 -6.83
C ASP A 118 8.32 7.31 -5.58
N LEU A 119 8.32 6.32 -4.69
CA LEU A 119 9.05 6.35 -3.43
C LEU A 119 10.21 5.36 -3.46
N PRO A 120 11.41 5.77 -2.99
CA PRO A 120 12.48 4.80 -2.72
C PRO A 120 11.98 3.69 -1.79
N GLU A 121 12.49 2.48 -1.98
CA GLU A 121 12.01 1.29 -1.28
C GLU A 121 12.12 1.41 0.24
N GLU A 122 13.19 2.03 0.73
CA GLU A 122 13.40 2.25 2.17
C GLU A 122 12.35 3.20 2.78
N ILE A 123 11.84 4.14 1.98
CA ILE A 123 10.76 5.05 2.39
C ILE A 123 9.41 4.34 2.25
N ARG A 124 9.19 3.60 1.16
CA ARG A 124 7.97 2.82 0.92
C ARG A 124 7.73 1.80 2.03
N ALA A 125 8.78 1.13 2.52
CA ALA A 125 8.71 0.20 3.63
C ALA A 125 8.24 0.83 4.96
N GLN A 126 8.29 2.16 5.10
CA GLN A 126 7.83 2.88 6.29
C GLN A 126 6.39 3.36 6.17
N VAL A 127 5.78 3.28 4.97
CA VAL A 127 4.40 3.73 4.77
C VAL A 127 3.45 2.77 5.47
N THR A 128 2.59 3.29 6.34
CA THR A 128 1.56 2.52 7.05
C THR A 128 0.16 2.88 6.62
N ARG A 129 -0.01 4.05 6.00
CA ARG A 129 -1.31 4.50 5.49
C ARG A 129 -1.14 5.53 4.39
N VAL A 130 -2.18 5.64 3.56
CA VAL A 130 -2.35 6.72 2.59
C VAL A 130 -3.64 7.46 2.92
N ASN A 131 -3.58 8.79 2.93
CA ASN A 131 -4.72 9.64 3.23
C ASN A 131 -4.95 10.64 2.10
N ILE A 132 -6.21 11.03 1.89
CA ILE A 132 -6.55 12.22 1.10
C ILE A 132 -6.33 13.46 1.97
N ALA A 133 -5.50 14.38 1.49
CA ALA A 133 -5.18 15.61 2.22
C ALA A 133 -6.45 16.46 2.45
N GLY A 134 -6.65 16.88 3.69
CA GLY A 134 -7.80 17.72 4.06
C GLY A 134 -9.10 16.95 4.30
N GLU A 135 -9.15 15.65 4.05
CA GLU A 135 -10.30 14.81 4.37
C GLU A 135 -10.08 14.02 5.68
N SER A 136 -11.16 13.84 6.43
CA SER A 136 -11.13 13.18 7.74
C SER A 136 -12.29 12.19 7.83
N ASN A 137 -12.14 11.05 7.15
CA ASN A 137 -13.08 9.93 7.21
C ASN A 137 -12.38 8.61 6.86
N ALA A 138 -13.03 7.48 7.15
CA ALA A 138 -12.44 6.17 6.92
C ALA A 138 -12.27 5.83 5.43
N GLY A 139 -13.08 6.38 4.52
CA GLY A 139 -12.94 6.19 3.08
C GLY A 139 -11.72 6.92 2.50
N ALA A 140 -11.37 8.07 3.08
CA ALA A 140 -10.20 8.85 2.70
C ALA A 140 -8.88 8.32 3.32
N THR A 141 -8.93 7.16 4.00
CA THR A 141 -7.79 6.54 4.66
C THR A 141 -7.65 5.09 4.20
N LEU A 142 -6.55 4.77 3.53
CA LEU A 142 -6.16 3.42 3.13
C LEU A 142 -5.03 2.96 4.04
N LEU A 143 -5.24 1.87 4.75
CA LEU A 143 -4.21 1.24 5.59
C LEU A 143 -3.35 0.32 4.73
N VAL A 144 -2.07 0.35 5.02
CA VAL A 144 -1.03 -0.40 4.30
C VAL A 144 -0.43 -1.41 5.25
N ASP A 145 -0.69 -2.68 5.00
CA ASP A 145 -0.13 -3.75 5.80
C ASP A 145 1.29 -4.17 5.35
N ASP A 146 1.85 -5.12 6.07
CA ASP A 146 3.19 -5.63 5.78
C ASP A 146 3.25 -6.37 4.43
N ASN A 147 2.13 -6.93 3.97
CA ASN A 147 2.05 -7.61 2.68
C ASN A 147 2.24 -6.65 1.50
N TRP A 148 1.81 -5.40 1.67
CA TRP A 148 2.00 -4.37 0.66
C TRP A 148 3.36 -3.65 0.78
N ARG A 149 3.91 -3.55 2.00
CA ARG A 149 5.21 -2.91 2.27
C ARG A 149 6.39 -3.81 1.88
N GLN A 150 6.34 -5.06 2.29
CA GLN A 150 7.37 -6.07 2.05
C GLN A 150 6.70 -7.41 1.77
N ARG A 151 6.87 -7.89 0.53
CA ARG A 151 6.27 -9.17 0.15
C ARG A 151 6.87 -10.30 0.97
N PRO A 152 6.05 -11.18 1.55
CA PRO A 152 6.54 -12.32 2.29
C PRO A 152 7.15 -13.36 1.32
N VAL A 153 8.43 -13.64 1.54
CA VAL A 153 9.19 -14.63 0.75
C VAL A 153 9.56 -15.80 1.64
N GLY A 154 9.14 -16.99 1.23
CA GLY A 154 9.52 -18.25 1.85
C GLY A 154 10.79 -18.81 1.21
N ILE A 155 11.75 -19.24 2.00
CA ILE A 155 12.96 -19.95 1.53
C ILE A 155 12.91 -21.36 2.10
N ALA A 156 12.77 -22.34 1.20
CA ALA A 156 12.76 -23.74 1.60
C ALA A 156 14.13 -24.17 2.14
N THR A 157 14.12 -24.86 3.25
CA THR A 157 15.33 -25.37 3.91
C THR A 157 15.32 -26.90 3.94
N ASN A 158 16.48 -27.49 3.75
CA ASN A 158 16.64 -28.91 3.95
C ASN A 158 16.82 -29.21 5.45
N PRO A 159 15.87 -29.90 6.12
CA PRO A 159 15.96 -30.18 7.56
C PRO A 159 17.12 -31.12 7.92
N ASN A 160 17.69 -31.82 6.93
CA ASN A 160 18.81 -32.75 7.11
C ASN A 160 20.18 -32.11 6.83
N GLU A 161 20.22 -30.81 6.52
CA GLU A 161 21.47 -30.11 6.25
C GLU A 161 22.31 -29.93 7.51
N LEU A 162 23.37 -30.76 7.67
CA LEU A 162 24.29 -30.73 8.79
C LEU A 162 25.48 -29.76 8.54
N VAL A 163 25.17 -28.51 8.21
CA VAL A 163 26.21 -27.51 7.93
C VAL A 163 26.52 -26.66 9.16
N THR A 164 27.77 -26.70 9.57
CA THR A 164 28.27 -25.94 10.74
C THR A 164 28.56 -24.49 10.46
N SER A 165 28.75 -24.11 9.18
CA SER A 165 29.03 -22.72 8.75
C SER A 165 27.85 -22.13 7.98
N PRO A 166 27.31 -20.96 8.39
CA PRO A 166 26.18 -20.34 7.72
C PRO A 166 26.41 -20.09 6.22
N VAL A 167 27.62 -19.71 5.83
CA VAL A 167 27.98 -19.39 4.42
C VAL A 167 27.91 -20.61 3.50
N LEU A 168 27.97 -21.82 4.07
CA LEU A 168 27.91 -23.07 3.32
C LEU A 168 26.47 -23.59 3.16
N ARG A 169 25.48 -22.94 3.78
CA ARG A 169 24.07 -23.27 3.56
C ARG A 169 23.63 -22.79 2.20
N ASP A 170 22.82 -23.58 1.52
CA ASP A 170 22.32 -23.25 0.18
C ASP A 170 21.35 -22.06 0.21
N THR A 171 20.74 -21.78 1.36
CA THR A 171 19.87 -20.62 1.59
C THR A 171 20.62 -19.30 1.86
N PHE A 172 21.91 -19.34 2.24
CA PHE A 172 22.64 -18.18 2.74
C PHE A 172 22.62 -16.96 1.81
N TYR A 173 22.87 -17.19 0.51
CA TYR A 173 22.90 -16.09 -0.47
C TYR A 173 21.50 -15.56 -0.75
N LEU A 174 20.49 -16.43 -0.77
CA LEU A 174 19.08 -16.02 -0.92
C LEU A 174 18.63 -15.19 0.28
N GLU A 175 18.90 -15.67 1.50
CA GLU A 175 18.59 -14.93 2.73
C GLU A 175 19.30 -13.57 2.75
N SER A 176 20.61 -13.55 2.45
CA SER A 176 21.39 -12.31 2.44
C SER A 176 20.94 -11.32 1.36
N ALA A 177 20.56 -11.81 0.17
CA ALA A 177 20.10 -10.99 -0.93
C ALA A 177 18.73 -10.37 -0.66
N MET A 178 17.84 -11.11 0.00
CA MET A 178 16.44 -10.70 0.17
C MET A 178 16.11 -10.09 1.52
N ALA A 179 16.94 -10.29 2.56
CA ALA A 179 16.69 -9.76 3.91
C ALA A 179 16.41 -8.25 3.97
N PRO A 180 17.06 -7.38 3.16
CA PRO A 180 16.74 -5.94 3.17
C PRO A 180 15.41 -5.59 2.47
N TYR A 181 14.89 -6.47 1.61
CA TYR A 181 13.83 -6.13 0.64
C TYR A 181 12.53 -6.92 0.83
N ALA A 182 12.57 -8.03 1.56
CA ALA A 182 11.43 -8.91 1.73
C ALA A 182 11.32 -9.40 3.17
N ARG A 183 10.09 -9.74 3.57
CA ARG A 183 9.88 -10.43 4.84
C ARG A 183 10.19 -11.91 4.65
N LEU A 184 11.34 -12.36 5.18
CA LEU A 184 11.80 -13.71 4.98
C LEU A 184 11.24 -14.70 6.02
N HIS A 185 10.85 -15.86 5.52
CA HIS A 185 10.51 -17.04 6.30
C HIS A 185 11.32 -18.22 5.78
N SER A 186 12.10 -18.87 6.64
CA SER A 186 12.85 -20.08 6.30
C SER A 186 12.23 -21.27 7.01
N GLY A 187 12.02 -22.40 6.32
CA GLY A 187 11.40 -23.58 6.88
C GLY A 187 11.15 -24.67 5.84
N ASN A 188 10.51 -25.75 6.24
CA ASN A 188 10.04 -26.77 5.31
C ASN A 188 8.80 -26.30 4.55
N ILE A 189 8.41 -26.97 3.47
CA ILE A 189 7.29 -26.57 2.62
C ILE A 189 5.96 -26.50 3.39
N ASP A 190 5.71 -27.44 4.32
CA ASP A 190 4.50 -27.42 5.14
C ASP A 190 4.42 -26.16 6.02
N GLU A 191 5.53 -25.76 6.63
CA GLU A 191 5.62 -24.56 7.46
C GLU A 191 5.49 -23.29 6.63
N LEU A 192 6.11 -23.24 5.46
CA LEU A 192 6.07 -22.09 4.57
C LEU A 192 4.65 -21.85 4.04
N LEU A 193 4.00 -22.90 3.50
CA LEU A 193 2.66 -22.79 2.93
C LEU A 193 1.54 -22.71 3.98
N SER A 194 1.86 -22.84 5.27
CA SER A 194 0.91 -22.55 6.37
C SER A 194 0.75 -21.05 6.65
N ARG A 195 1.49 -20.20 5.95
CA ARG A 195 1.51 -18.74 6.11
C ARG A 195 1.24 -18.07 4.77
N PRO A 196 0.74 -16.84 4.77
CA PRO A 196 0.65 -16.05 3.55
C PRO A 196 2.03 -15.85 2.93
N LEU A 197 2.21 -16.26 1.68
CA LEU A 197 3.44 -16.09 0.92
C LEU A 197 3.13 -15.53 -0.47
N ALA A 198 3.97 -14.59 -0.93
CA ALA A 198 3.96 -14.14 -2.31
C ALA A 198 4.90 -14.99 -3.20
N VAL A 199 6.06 -15.36 -2.65
CA VAL A 199 7.10 -16.11 -3.36
C VAL A 199 7.63 -17.23 -2.48
N ALA A 200 7.75 -18.43 -3.04
CA ALA A 200 8.47 -19.56 -2.45
C ALA A 200 9.75 -19.83 -3.25
N MET A 201 10.91 -19.70 -2.61
CA MET A 201 12.22 -19.98 -3.21
C MET A 201 12.69 -21.36 -2.76
N VAL A 202 12.98 -22.23 -3.72
CA VAL A 202 13.40 -23.60 -3.47
C VAL A 202 14.80 -23.82 -4.05
N PRO A 203 15.85 -23.85 -3.21
CA PRO A 203 17.21 -24.21 -3.61
C PRO A 203 17.29 -25.64 -4.18
N ASP A 204 18.38 -25.94 -4.86
CA ASP A 204 18.58 -27.23 -5.54
C ASP A 204 18.64 -28.43 -4.58
N ASP A 205 19.23 -28.24 -3.40
CA ASP A 205 19.42 -29.28 -2.38
C ASP A 205 18.17 -29.58 -1.54
N THR A 206 17.04 -28.94 -1.86
CA THR A 206 15.76 -29.16 -1.17
C THR A 206 15.10 -30.43 -1.68
N ASP A 207 15.00 -31.43 -0.82
CA ASP A 207 14.32 -32.69 -1.14
C ASP A 207 12.79 -32.49 -1.04
N LEU A 208 12.11 -32.48 -2.20
CA LEU A 208 10.67 -32.32 -2.30
C LEU A 208 9.98 -33.67 -2.36
N SER A 209 9.17 -34.00 -1.37
CA SER A 209 8.29 -35.17 -1.41
C SER A 209 7.18 -34.99 -2.46
N GLU A 210 6.53 -36.10 -2.89
CA GLU A 210 5.35 -36.04 -3.77
C GLU A 210 4.23 -35.14 -3.18
N ARG A 211 4.09 -35.13 -1.83
CA ARG A 211 3.13 -34.29 -1.13
C ARG A 211 3.53 -32.81 -1.20
N ASP A 212 4.79 -32.48 -1.04
CA ASP A 212 5.28 -31.11 -1.16
C ASP A 212 5.08 -30.56 -2.56
N MET A 213 5.38 -31.38 -3.57
CA MET A 213 5.15 -31.04 -4.97
C MET A 213 3.68 -30.76 -5.27
N ALA A 214 2.77 -31.65 -4.81
CA ALA A 214 1.33 -31.44 -5.02
C ALA A 214 0.82 -30.15 -4.34
N ARG A 215 1.30 -29.84 -3.12
CA ARG A 215 0.92 -28.62 -2.41
C ARG A 215 1.47 -27.35 -3.07
N LEU A 216 2.74 -27.38 -3.50
CA LEU A 216 3.33 -26.28 -4.26
C LEU A 216 2.62 -26.06 -5.59
N ALA A 217 2.25 -27.15 -6.32
CA ALA A 217 1.48 -27.05 -7.55
C ALA A 217 0.14 -26.35 -7.33
N GLN A 218 -0.62 -26.75 -6.32
CA GLN A 218 -1.89 -26.12 -6.00
C GLN A 218 -1.70 -24.66 -5.59
N TRP A 219 -0.71 -24.36 -4.75
CA TRP A 219 -0.42 -23.00 -4.31
C TRP A 219 -0.01 -22.07 -5.49
N VAL A 220 0.68 -22.60 -6.49
CA VAL A 220 0.98 -21.86 -7.72
C VAL A 220 -0.28 -21.63 -8.55
N GLU A 221 -1.15 -22.66 -8.72
CA GLU A 221 -2.43 -22.50 -9.42
C GLU A 221 -3.29 -21.39 -8.78
N ASP A 222 -3.24 -21.25 -7.45
CA ASP A 222 -3.96 -20.24 -6.67
C ASP A 222 -3.29 -18.85 -6.66
N GLY A 223 -2.20 -18.64 -7.45
CA GLY A 223 -1.56 -17.35 -7.67
C GLY A 223 -0.17 -17.18 -7.04
N GLY A 224 0.39 -18.20 -6.39
CA GLY A 224 1.73 -18.17 -5.81
C GLY A 224 2.84 -18.16 -6.85
N MET A 225 3.99 -17.56 -6.52
CA MET A 225 5.19 -17.59 -7.37
C MET A 225 6.23 -18.54 -6.80
N LEU A 226 6.47 -19.64 -7.52
CA LEU A 226 7.51 -20.60 -7.19
C LEU A 226 8.80 -20.26 -7.93
N VAL A 227 9.90 -20.05 -7.21
CA VAL A 227 11.24 -19.84 -7.78
C VAL A 227 12.11 -21.03 -7.45
N ARG A 228 12.58 -21.73 -8.47
CA ARG A 228 13.51 -22.86 -8.34
C ARG A 228 14.89 -22.51 -8.84
N PHE A 229 15.88 -23.14 -8.27
CA PHE A 229 17.28 -23.00 -8.68
C PHE A 229 17.80 -24.36 -9.10
N ALA A 230 18.50 -24.38 -10.23
CA ALA A 230 19.09 -25.60 -10.73
C ALA A 230 20.51 -25.78 -10.17
N GLY A 231 20.86 -27.02 -9.92
CA GLY A 231 22.18 -27.41 -9.49
C GLY A 231 22.45 -28.89 -9.73
N PRO A 232 23.37 -29.51 -8.99
CA PRO A 232 23.71 -30.93 -9.17
C PRO A 232 22.53 -31.87 -9.02
N ASP A 233 21.62 -31.61 -8.03
CA ASP A 233 20.53 -32.52 -7.71
C ASP A 233 19.45 -32.51 -8.81
N LEU A 234 19.09 -31.34 -9.30
CA LEU A 234 18.17 -31.21 -10.43
C LEU A 234 18.81 -31.75 -11.73
N ALA A 235 20.13 -31.57 -11.92
CA ALA A 235 20.83 -32.09 -13.09
C ALA A 235 20.84 -33.63 -13.15
N GLU A 236 20.80 -34.31 -12.02
CA GLU A 236 20.76 -35.78 -11.89
C GLU A 236 19.33 -36.34 -11.88
N SER A 237 18.35 -35.52 -11.57
CA SER A 237 16.93 -35.90 -11.51
C SER A 237 16.34 -36.10 -12.91
N SER A 238 15.19 -36.78 -12.99
CA SER A 238 14.43 -36.91 -14.22
C SER A 238 13.52 -35.71 -14.52
N GLY A 239 13.60 -34.64 -13.71
CA GLY A 239 12.69 -33.51 -13.72
C GLY A 239 11.37 -33.82 -12.99
N ASP A 240 10.61 -32.78 -12.78
CA ASP A 240 9.31 -32.86 -12.10
C ASP A 240 8.30 -31.87 -12.72
N GLU A 241 7.06 -31.93 -12.26
CA GLU A 241 5.95 -31.09 -12.75
C GLU A 241 6.10 -29.60 -12.42
N LEU A 242 6.99 -29.26 -11.47
CA LEU A 242 7.23 -27.88 -11.02
C LEU A 242 8.37 -27.20 -11.77
N LEU A 243 8.50 -27.47 -13.04
CA LEU A 243 9.46 -26.83 -13.94
C LEU A 243 8.72 -26.09 -15.06
N PRO A 244 9.19 -24.88 -15.45
CA PRO A 244 8.55 -24.09 -16.50
C PRO A 244 8.86 -24.62 -17.91
N VAL A 245 9.90 -25.43 -18.05
CA VAL A 245 10.38 -26.00 -19.31
C VAL A 245 10.92 -27.42 -19.12
N ASP A 246 10.83 -28.23 -20.16
CA ASP A 246 11.52 -29.51 -20.18
C ASP A 246 13.04 -29.30 -20.14
N LEU A 247 13.75 -30.13 -19.38
CA LEU A 247 15.19 -30.06 -19.28
C LEU A 247 15.86 -31.12 -20.23
N MET A 248 17.06 -30.80 -20.65
CA MET A 248 17.90 -31.77 -21.36
C MET A 248 18.59 -32.70 -20.37
N TYR A 249 18.15 -33.96 -20.33
CA TYR A 249 18.82 -34.97 -19.52
C TYR A 249 20.01 -35.54 -20.28
N GLY A 250 21.19 -35.42 -19.68
CA GLY A 250 22.42 -35.95 -20.29
C GLY A 250 22.42 -37.47 -20.34
N ASN A 251 22.88 -38.01 -21.46
CA ASN A 251 23.05 -39.44 -21.66
C ASN A 251 24.26 -39.91 -20.82
N ARG A 252 24.02 -40.45 -19.64
CA ARG A 252 24.86 -41.35 -18.82
C ARG A 252 26.25 -40.90 -18.31
N THR A 253 26.87 -39.82 -18.76
CA THR A 253 28.24 -39.49 -18.31
C THR A 253 28.43 -38.11 -17.72
N LEU A 254 27.47 -37.20 -17.83
CA LEU A 254 27.60 -35.82 -17.36
C LEU A 254 26.33 -35.23 -16.68
N GLY A 255 25.26 -36.02 -16.47
CA GLY A 255 23.99 -35.48 -16.00
C GLY A 255 23.40 -34.45 -16.99
N GLY A 256 22.27 -33.83 -16.68
CA GLY A 256 21.63 -32.79 -17.54
C GLY A 256 22.33 -31.42 -17.50
N SER A 257 23.55 -31.33 -16.94
CA SER A 257 24.30 -30.06 -16.89
C SER A 257 25.28 -29.95 -18.07
N MET A 258 25.35 -28.75 -18.66
CA MET A 258 26.36 -28.39 -19.65
C MET A 258 27.46 -27.57 -18.97
N SER A 259 28.72 -27.92 -19.26
CA SER A 259 29.92 -27.22 -18.78
C SER A 259 30.57 -26.50 -19.96
N TRP A 260 30.88 -25.26 -19.79
CA TRP A 260 31.51 -24.40 -20.79
C TRP A 260 33.03 -24.43 -20.64
N SER A 261 33.77 -24.52 -21.76
CA SER A 261 35.23 -24.44 -21.76
C SER A 261 35.73 -23.00 -21.44
N GLU A 262 34.93 -22.00 -21.80
CA GLU A 262 35.11 -20.59 -21.44
C GLU A 262 33.84 -20.14 -20.74
N PRO A 263 33.92 -19.44 -19.59
CA PRO A 263 32.74 -18.94 -18.91
C PRO A 263 31.89 -18.03 -19.78
N LEU A 264 30.58 -18.13 -19.69
CA LEU A 264 29.64 -17.28 -20.41
C LEU A 264 29.18 -16.13 -19.51
N SER A 265 28.96 -14.96 -20.12
CA SER A 265 28.33 -13.79 -19.47
C SER A 265 26.82 -13.81 -19.70
N ILE A 266 26.09 -12.98 -18.95
CA ILE A 266 24.66 -12.74 -19.17
C ILE A 266 24.48 -11.83 -20.38
N ALA A 267 23.53 -12.15 -21.26
CA ALA A 267 23.13 -11.28 -22.36
C ALA A 267 22.29 -10.09 -21.83
N THR A 268 22.24 -9.01 -22.59
CA THR A 268 21.35 -7.87 -22.28
C THR A 268 19.90 -8.30 -22.21
N PHE A 269 19.16 -7.82 -21.23
CA PHE A 269 17.76 -8.17 -21.05
C PHE A 269 16.87 -7.50 -22.09
N ASP A 270 15.97 -8.29 -22.69
CA ASP A 270 14.98 -7.80 -23.63
C ASP A 270 13.96 -6.89 -22.93
N ARG A 271 13.29 -5.99 -23.68
CA ARG A 271 12.29 -5.07 -23.13
C ARG A 271 11.07 -5.76 -22.52
N GLU A 272 10.76 -6.95 -22.98
CA GLU A 272 9.65 -7.78 -22.51
C GLU A 272 10.01 -8.58 -21.25
N SER A 273 11.29 -8.62 -20.91
CA SER A 273 11.78 -9.31 -19.71
C SER A 273 11.48 -8.51 -18.45
N PRO A 274 11.06 -9.14 -17.35
CA PRO A 274 10.97 -8.49 -16.04
C PRO A 274 12.29 -7.89 -15.56
N PHE A 275 13.42 -8.37 -16.12
CA PHE A 275 14.76 -7.89 -15.78
C PHE A 275 15.22 -6.69 -16.60
N TYR A 276 14.40 -6.18 -17.51
CA TYR A 276 14.76 -5.00 -18.29
C TYR A 276 15.17 -3.83 -17.38
N GLY A 277 16.32 -3.22 -17.69
CA GLY A 277 16.89 -2.11 -16.91
C GLY A 277 17.68 -2.52 -15.66
N VAL A 278 17.84 -3.82 -15.41
CA VAL A 278 18.77 -4.29 -14.36
C VAL A 278 20.19 -4.21 -14.91
N ASP A 279 21.09 -3.59 -14.12
CA ASP A 279 22.50 -3.50 -14.45
C ASP A 279 23.16 -4.89 -14.33
N ILE A 280 23.87 -5.30 -15.39
CA ILE A 280 24.60 -6.55 -15.45
C ILE A 280 26.06 -6.24 -15.12
N ALA A 281 26.59 -6.85 -14.05
CA ALA A 281 27.98 -6.72 -13.69
C ALA A 281 28.87 -7.43 -14.75
N ASP A 282 29.92 -6.77 -15.20
CA ASP A 282 30.81 -7.27 -16.27
C ASP A 282 31.61 -8.53 -15.87
N ASP A 283 31.75 -8.80 -14.59
CA ASP A 283 32.51 -9.90 -14.00
C ASP A 283 31.67 -11.16 -13.73
N ILE A 284 30.42 -11.21 -14.21
CA ILE A 284 29.58 -12.41 -14.06
C ILE A 284 30.06 -13.50 -15.01
N GLU A 285 30.32 -14.65 -14.41
CA GLU A 285 30.78 -15.86 -15.09
C GLU A 285 29.84 -17.03 -14.80
N VAL A 286 29.31 -17.67 -15.83
CA VAL A 286 28.58 -18.93 -15.79
C VAL A 286 29.40 -20.00 -16.43
N THR A 287 29.86 -20.96 -15.62
CA THR A 287 30.70 -22.10 -16.08
C THR A 287 29.89 -23.37 -16.32
N ARG A 288 28.72 -23.48 -15.67
CA ARG A 288 27.84 -24.63 -15.77
C ARG A 288 26.40 -24.25 -15.58
N GLN A 289 25.49 -24.90 -16.31
CA GLN A 289 24.03 -24.73 -16.14
C GLN A 289 23.30 -26.03 -16.48
N VAL A 290 22.04 -26.14 -16.03
CA VAL A 290 21.08 -27.11 -16.54
C VAL A 290 20.41 -26.53 -17.79
N VAL A 291 20.40 -27.25 -18.90
CA VAL A 291 19.97 -26.72 -20.20
C VAL A 291 18.50 -27.07 -20.43
N ALA A 292 17.71 -26.06 -20.83
CA ALA A 292 16.35 -26.29 -21.31
C ALA A 292 16.34 -27.05 -22.63
N ARG A 293 15.37 -27.97 -22.83
CA ARG A 293 15.14 -28.62 -24.12
C ARG A 293 14.61 -27.60 -25.11
N PRO A 294 15.21 -27.45 -26.27
CA PRO A 294 14.69 -26.58 -27.32
C PRO A 294 13.30 -27.02 -27.77
N ASP A 295 12.33 -26.11 -27.64
CA ASP A 295 10.98 -26.24 -28.20
C ASP A 295 10.55 -24.95 -28.90
N GLY A 296 9.37 -24.96 -29.54
CA GLY A 296 8.86 -23.80 -30.30
C GLY A 296 8.52 -22.57 -29.42
N ASN A 297 8.27 -22.77 -28.11
CA ASN A 297 7.80 -21.74 -27.19
C ASN A 297 8.89 -21.32 -26.18
N LEU A 298 10.08 -21.94 -26.26
CA LEU A 298 11.15 -21.67 -25.28
C LEU A 298 11.52 -20.18 -25.19
N ARG A 299 11.49 -19.48 -26.32
CA ARG A 299 11.81 -18.06 -26.39
C ARG A 299 10.80 -17.20 -25.56
N GLU A 300 9.53 -17.52 -25.66
CA GLU A 300 8.46 -16.79 -24.91
C GLU A 300 8.55 -17.03 -23.40
N ARG A 301 9.10 -18.20 -23.01
CA ARG A 301 9.31 -18.57 -21.60
C ARG A 301 10.66 -18.10 -21.06
N THR A 302 11.54 -17.51 -21.88
CA THR A 302 12.89 -17.11 -21.47
C THR A 302 12.90 -15.66 -21.01
N TRP A 303 13.15 -15.44 -19.73
CA TRP A 303 13.29 -14.11 -19.13
C TRP A 303 14.72 -13.57 -19.20
N ALA A 304 15.72 -14.45 -19.14
CA ALA A 304 17.13 -14.10 -19.29
C ALA A 304 17.89 -15.17 -20.04
N SER A 305 18.88 -14.77 -20.85
CA SER A 305 19.77 -15.65 -21.63
C SER A 305 21.23 -15.37 -21.30
N LEU A 306 22.08 -16.38 -21.58
CA LEU A 306 23.52 -16.20 -21.63
C LEU A 306 23.95 -15.65 -22.99
N SER A 307 25.22 -15.25 -23.12
CA SER A 307 25.79 -14.63 -24.31
C SER A 307 25.77 -15.51 -25.55
N ASP A 308 25.61 -16.82 -25.41
CA ASP A 308 25.42 -17.78 -26.49
C ASP A 308 23.95 -18.04 -26.87
N GLY A 309 23.00 -17.38 -26.16
CA GLY A 309 21.56 -17.50 -26.38
C GLY A 309 20.88 -18.63 -25.60
N THR A 310 21.62 -19.39 -24.79
CA THR A 310 20.98 -20.40 -23.91
C THR A 310 20.22 -19.71 -22.74
N PRO A 311 19.05 -20.24 -22.36
CA PRO A 311 18.27 -19.64 -21.24
C PRO A 311 19.01 -19.72 -19.90
N LEU A 312 19.08 -18.59 -19.21
CA LEU A 312 19.55 -18.49 -17.82
C LEU A 312 18.40 -18.52 -16.83
N VAL A 313 17.29 -17.86 -17.18
CA VAL A 313 16.05 -17.87 -16.39
C VAL A 313 14.90 -18.13 -17.33
N THR A 314 14.07 -19.11 -16.98
CA THR A 314 12.82 -19.42 -17.69
C THR A 314 11.64 -19.31 -16.72
N ALA A 315 10.46 -18.98 -17.26
CA ALA A 315 9.23 -18.86 -16.51
C ALA A 315 8.03 -19.36 -17.30
N GLU A 316 7.02 -19.85 -16.58
CA GLU A 316 5.73 -20.25 -17.11
C GLU A 316 4.62 -19.78 -16.16
N GLN A 317 3.58 -19.21 -16.72
CA GLN A 317 2.35 -18.97 -15.99
C GLN A 317 1.57 -20.28 -15.83
N ARG A 318 1.12 -20.55 -14.60
CA ARG A 318 0.31 -21.72 -14.29
C ARG A 318 -0.83 -21.33 -13.36
N GLY A 319 -2.07 -21.45 -13.84
CA GLY A 319 -3.22 -20.86 -13.15
C GLY A 319 -3.08 -19.34 -13.03
N GLU A 320 -3.26 -18.83 -11.84
CA GLU A 320 -3.07 -17.39 -11.51
C GLU A 320 -1.61 -17.08 -11.11
N GLY A 321 -0.74 -18.08 -10.93
CA GLY A 321 0.64 -17.92 -10.48
C GLY A 321 1.68 -18.22 -11.54
N HIS A 322 2.95 -18.32 -11.08
CA HIS A 322 4.09 -18.53 -11.95
C HIS A 322 5.08 -19.54 -11.38
N ILE A 323 5.73 -20.30 -12.26
CA ILE A 323 6.92 -21.08 -11.94
C ILE A 323 8.10 -20.45 -12.66
N VAL A 324 9.16 -20.13 -11.92
CA VAL A 324 10.40 -19.53 -12.41
C VAL A 324 11.56 -20.48 -12.11
N LEU A 325 12.41 -20.74 -13.09
CA LEU A 325 13.61 -21.55 -12.92
C LEU A 325 14.85 -20.73 -13.27
N PHE A 326 15.76 -20.58 -12.30
CA PHE A 326 17.14 -20.20 -12.57
C PHE A 326 17.93 -21.46 -12.95
N HIS A 327 18.50 -21.47 -14.13
CA HIS A 327 19.24 -22.63 -14.68
C HIS A 327 20.62 -22.81 -14.05
N VAL A 328 20.91 -22.05 -13.01
CA VAL A 328 22.14 -22.07 -12.19
C VAL A 328 21.81 -22.14 -10.72
N SER A 329 22.80 -22.51 -9.90
CA SER A 329 22.63 -22.63 -8.46
C SER A 329 22.45 -21.27 -7.77
N SER A 330 21.66 -21.26 -6.70
CA SER A 330 21.50 -20.11 -5.78
C SER A 330 22.72 -19.86 -4.89
N ASN A 331 23.72 -20.74 -4.92
CA ASN A 331 24.94 -20.62 -4.14
C ASN A 331 26.20 -20.73 -4.99
N ALA A 332 27.33 -20.26 -4.49
CA ALA A 332 28.64 -20.34 -5.15
C ALA A 332 29.42 -21.63 -4.83
N LYS A 333 28.86 -22.54 -4.02
CA LYS A 333 29.51 -23.74 -3.48
C LYS A 333 29.99 -24.71 -4.57
N HIS A 334 29.23 -24.85 -5.64
CA HIS A 334 29.50 -25.80 -6.71
C HIS A 334 30.26 -25.19 -7.89
N HIS A 335 30.65 -23.91 -7.82
CA HIS A 335 31.34 -23.19 -8.88
C HIS A 335 30.61 -23.23 -10.25
N TRP A 336 29.27 -23.25 -10.23
CA TRP A 336 28.48 -23.19 -11.44
C TRP A 336 28.41 -21.78 -12.02
N SER A 337 28.36 -20.80 -11.12
CA SER A 337 28.36 -19.39 -11.45
C SER A 337 28.79 -18.57 -10.23
N ASN A 338 29.33 -17.39 -10.46
CA ASN A 338 29.53 -16.37 -9.43
C ASN A 338 28.32 -15.44 -9.28
N LEU A 339 27.25 -15.64 -10.06
CA LEU A 339 26.03 -14.81 -10.04
C LEU A 339 25.50 -14.57 -8.63
N PRO A 340 25.39 -15.56 -7.71
CA PRO A 340 24.89 -15.36 -6.35
C PRO A 340 25.72 -14.37 -5.50
N LEU A 341 26.93 -14.03 -5.93
CA LEU A 341 27.82 -13.11 -5.25
C LEU A 341 27.68 -11.65 -5.74
N THR A 342 26.79 -11.39 -6.69
CA THR A 342 26.71 -10.10 -7.41
C THR A 342 25.45 -9.31 -7.05
N GLY A 343 25.53 -7.98 -7.21
CA GLY A 343 24.36 -7.10 -7.11
C GLY A 343 23.31 -7.36 -8.18
N THR A 344 23.72 -7.88 -9.35
CA THR A 344 22.82 -8.30 -10.42
C THR A 344 21.85 -9.38 -9.93
N PHE A 345 22.35 -10.38 -9.19
CA PHE A 345 21.50 -11.42 -8.61
C PHE A 345 20.45 -10.87 -7.66
N VAL A 346 20.85 -9.97 -6.75
CA VAL A 346 19.94 -9.29 -5.83
C VAL A 346 18.84 -8.57 -6.60
N ASN A 347 19.21 -7.79 -7.62
CA ASN A 347 18.26 -7.04 -8.43
C ASN A 347 17.35 -7.97 -9.26
N MET A 348 17.85 -9.09 -9.77
CA MET A 348 17.01 -10.09 -10.45
C MET A 348 16.01 -10.72 -9.50
N LEU A 349 16.42 -11.11 -8.29
CA LEU A 349 15.50 -11.66 -7.27
C LEU A 349 14.44 -10.64 -6.86
N ARG A 350 14.83 -9.39 -6.66
CA ARG A 350 13.88 -8.30 -6.38
C ARG A 350 12.83 -8.18 -7.48
N ARG A 351 13.26 -8.15 -8.76
CA ARG A 351 12.33 -8.10 -9.91
C ARG A 351 11.37 -9.29 -9.96
N VAL A 352 11.84 -10.49 -9.59
CA VAL A 352 10.97 -11.68 -9.49
C VAL A 352 9.95 -11.48 -8.36
N VAL A 353 10.37 -11.01 -7.20
CA VAL A 353 9.45 -10.72 -6.08
C VAL A 353 8.47 -9.62 -6.46
N ASP A 354 8.92 -8.56 -7.12
CA ASP A 354 8.05 -7.48 -7.60
C ASP A 354 7.03 -7.95 -8.65
N TYR A 355 7.40 -8.93 -9.47
CA TYR A 355 6.53 -9.50 -10.51
C TYR A 355 5.45 -10.43 -9.95
N SER A 356 5.60 -10.93 -8.72
CA SER A 356 4.62 -11.84 -8.11
C SER A 356 3.25 -11.15 -7.95
N SER A 357 2.16 -11.88 -8.21
CA SER A 357 0.77 -11.36 -8.24
C SER A 357 0.22 -10.91 -6.87
N GLY A 358 1.02 -10.96 -5.82
CA GLY A 358 0.58 -10.62 -4.46
C GLY A 358 0.60 -11.82 -3.53
N VAL A 359 -0.06 -11.69 -2.39
CA VAL A 359 -0.06 -12.71 -1.34
C VAL A 359 -1.22 -13.68 -1.59
N THR A 360 -0.89 -14.92 -1.93
CA THR A 360 -1.85 -16.02 -1.97
C THR A 360 -1.91 -16.72 -0.61
N GLY A 361 -3.10 -17.07 -0.17
CA GLY A 361 -3.30 -17.85 1.07
C GLY A 361 -3.61 -17.02 2.31
N VAL A 362 -4.05 -15.76 2.18
CA VAL A 362 -4.42 -14.91 3.34
C VAL A 362 -5.64 -15.48 4.10
N THR A 363 -6.47 -16.30 3.45
CA THR A 363 -7.74 -16.77 4.01
C THR A 363 -7.71 -18.14 4.64
N GLU A 364 -6.77 -19.01 4.32
CA GLU A 364 -6.82 -20.42 4.77
C GLU A 364 -6.03 -20.76 6.05
N GLY A 365 -5.27 -19.82 6.63
CA GLY A 365 -4.35 -20.10 7.76
C GLY A 365 -4.72 -19.49 9.11
N PHE A 366 -5.67 -18.55 9.18
CA PHE A 366 -6.03 -17.90 10.43
C PHE A 366 -7.41 -18.33 10.91
N GLU A 367 -7.48 -18.99 12.07
CA GLU A 367 -8.77 -19.26 12.69
C GLU A 367 -9.51 -17.96 13.05
N SER A 368 -8.80 -16.91 13.49
CA SER A 368 -9.37 -15.60 13.83
C SER A 368 -8.27 -14.60 14.17
N LEU A 369 -8.38 -13.36 13.70
CA LEU A 369 -7.47 -12.26 14.00
C LEU A 369 -8.14 -11.24 14.91
N ALA A 370 -7.53 -10.94 16.05
CA ALA A 370 -8.03 -9.92 16.97
C ALA A 370 -7.80 -8.50 16.41
N PRO A 371 -8.71 -7.54 16.67
CA PRO A 371 -8.48 -6.15 16.28
C PRO A 371 -7.29 -5.57 17.08
N TRP A 372 -6.28 -5.07 16.36
CA TRP A 372 -5.09 -4.43 16.95
C TRP A 372 -5.28 -2.91 17.10
N GLN A 373 -5.63 -2.26 16.02
CA GLN A 373 -5.97 -0.84 15.95
C GLN A 373 -7.11 -0.67 14.94
N THR A 374 -8.06 0.21 15.23
CA THR A 374 -9.21 0.42 14.33
C THR A 374 -9.36 1.89 13.96
N LEU A 375 -9.90 2.16 12.77
CA LEU A 375 -10.25 3.51 12.34
C LEU A 375 -11.55 3.95 13.02
N ASP A 376 -11.55 5.18 13.48
CA ASP A 376 -12.79 5.88 13.87
C ASP A 376 -13.48 6.48 12.64
N GLY A 377 -14.67 7.08 12.84
CA GLY A 377 -15.41 7.75 11.77
C GLY A 377 -14.70 8.95 11.15
N GLN A 378 -13.60 9.41 11.75
CA GLN A 378 -12.76 10.50 11.27
C GLN A 378 -11.47 10.00 10.60
N GLY A 379 -11.35 8.69 10.33
CA GLY A 379 -10.16 8.10 9.72
C GLY A 379 -8.92 8.09 10.63
N ARG A 380 -9.10 8.18 11.96
CA ARG A 380 -7.99 8.12 12.90
C ARG A 380 -7.82 6.72 13.45
N LEU A 381 -6.60 6.23 13.41
CA LEU A 381 -6.24 4.95 14.01
C LEU A 381 -6.18 5.10 15.54
N GLY A 382 -6.81 4.17 16.23
CA GLY A 382 -6.86 4.18 17.69
C GLY A 382 -7.06 2.78 18.28
N ILE A 383 -7.21 2.76 19.61
CA ILE A 383 -7.50 1.52 20.34
C ILE A 383 -8.88 1.00 19.90
N PRO A 384 -9.02 -0.31 19.60
CA PRO A 384 -10.30 -0.88 19.20
C PRO A 384 -11.41 -0.60 20.21
N SER A 385 -12.63 -0.35 19.71
CA SER A 385 -13.79 -0.22 20.56
C SER A 385 -14.09 -1.54 21.30
N ALA A 386 -14.75 -1.46 22.45
CA ALA A 386 -15.16 -2.66 23.19
C ALA A 386 -16.15 -3.55 22.41
N ALA A 387 -16.76 -3.05 21.34
CA ALA A 387 -17.67 -3.77 20.46
C ALA A 387 -16.95 -4.43 19.29
N ALA A 388 -15.66 -4.12 19.05
CA ALA A 388 -14.90 -4.70 17.95
C ALA A 388 -14.65 -6.20 18.21
N GLU A 389 -14.98 -7.00 17.21
CA GLU A 389 -14.84 -8.46 17.24
C GLU A 389 -13.67 -8.90 16.37
N PRO A 390 -13.08 -10.05 16.66
CA PRO A 390 -12.12 -10.67 15.77
C PRO A 390 -12.70 -10.97 14.38
N ILE A 391 -11.86 -10.88 13.35
CA ILE A 391 -12.22 -11.27 11.98
C ILE A 391 -11.63 -12.64 11.65
N ASP A 392 -12.36 -13.39 10.83
CA ASP A 392 -11.95 -14.64 10.21
C ASP A 392 -12.04 -14.53 8.68
N ALA A 393 -11.55 -15.55 7.98
CA ALA A 393 -11.56 -15.58 6.52
C ALA A 393 -12.97 -15.34 5.94
N ALA A 394 -14.01 -15.94 6.53
CA ALA A 394 -15.37 -15.80 6.03
C ALA A 394 -15.91 -14.37 6.17
N LYS A 395 -15.53 -13.64 7.24
CA LYS A 395 -15.90 -12.23 7.41
C LYS A 395 -15.17 -11.32 6.44
N ILE A 396 -13.91 -11.63 6.12
CA ILE A 396 -13.12 -10.90 5.12
C ILE A 396 -13.73 -11.09 3.74
N GLU A 397 -14.00 -12.34 3.33
CA GLU A 397 -14.64 -12.67 2.04
C GLU A 397 -16.04 -12.07 1.90
N ALA A 398 -16.78 -11.99 3.01
CA ALA A 398 -18.10 -11.36 3.03
C ALA A 398 -18.06 -9.83 3.04
N GLY A 399 -16.87 -9.19 3.07
CA GLY A 399 -16.73 -7.74 3.19
C GLY A 399 -17.47 -7.15 4.40
N ALA A 400 -17.51 -7.89 5.52
CA ALA A 400 -18.38 -7.62 6.67
C ALA A 400 -17.85 -6.43 7.51
N ILE A 401 -17.86 -5.22 6.94
CA ILE A 401 -17.44 -4.00 7.62
C ILE A 401 -18.59 -3.32 8.34
N GLY A 402 -18.40 -3.06 9.63
CA GLY A 402 -19.42 -2.44 10.47
C GLY A 402 -18.93 -2.11 11.88
N PRO A 403 -19.83 -1.76 12.81
CA PRO A 403 -19.46 -1.42 14.19
C PRO A 403 -18.74 -2.53 14.95
N ARG A 404 -18.97 -3.80 14.57
CA ARG A 404 -18.34 -4.97 15.18
C ARG A 404 -17.05 -5.37 14.48
N THR A 405 -16.92 -5.07 13.21
CA THR A 405 -15.76 -5.34 12.36
C THR A 405 -15.32 -4.05 11.68
N PRO A 406 -14.84 -3.04 12.45
CA PRO A 406 -14.43 -1.75 11.89
C PRO A 406 -13.19 -1.90 11.01
N PRO A 407 -13.00 -1.02 10.01
CA PRO A 407 -11.73 -0.94 9.29
C PRO A 407 -10.58 -0.73 10.26
N GLY A 408 -9.44 -1.38 10.02
CA GLY A 408 -8.32 -1.31 10.95
C GLY A 408 -7.24 -2.33 10.65
N PHE A 409 -6.26 -2.41 11.55
CA PHE A 409 -5.29 -3.48 11.58
C PHE A 409 -5.76 -4.59 12.54
N TYR A 410 -5.72 -5.82 12.05
CA TYR A 410 -6.05 -7.03 12.78
C TYR A 410 -4.84 -7.94 12.89
N GLY A 411 -4.66 -8.61 14.01
CA GLY A 411 -3.51 -9.46 14.30
C GLY A 411 -2.74 -9.02 15.53
N ASP A 412 -1.42 -8.96 15.42
CA ASP A 412 -0.51 -8.55 16.50
C ASP A 412 0.59 -7.61 15.97
N GLU A 413 1.57 -7.26 16.83
CA GLU A 413 2.68 -6.37 16.46
C GLU A 413 3.55 -6.93 15.32
N THR A 414 3.59 -8.25 15.16
CA THR A 414 4.44 -8.95 14.18
C THR A 414 3.72 -9.37 12.92
N THR A 415 2.40 -9.49 12.97
CA THR A 415 1.57 -9.93 11.83
C THR A 415 0.31 -9.10 11.81
N ARG A 416 0.28 -8.07 10.98
CA ARG A 416 -0.86 -7.16 10.83
C ARG A 416 -1.49 -7.34 9.46
N LEU A 417 -2.80 -7.56 9.46
CA LEU A 417 -3.62 -7.52 8.26
C LEU A 417 -4.35 -6.17 8.25
N ALA A 418 -4.26 -5.42 7.16
CA ALA A 418 -5.07 -4.23 6.95
C ALA A 418 -6.45 -4.65 6.42
N TYR A 419 -7.51 -4.23 7.10
CA TYR A 419 -8.88 -4.40 6.64
C TYR A 419 -9.45 -3.02 6.37
N ASN A 420 -9.55 -2.67 5.09
CA ASN A 420 -9.91 -1.33 4.62
C ASN A 420 -11.40 -1.23 4.33
N LEU A 421 -11.91 -0.01 4.31
CA LEU A 421 -13.31 0.21 3.93
C LEU A 421 -13.59 -0.26 2.50
N SER A 422 -12.61 -0.17 1.60
CA SER A 422 -12.68 -0.65 0.22
C SER A 422 -12.78 -2.18 0.08
N ASP A 423 -12.47 -2.94 1.13
CA ASP A 423 -12.58 -4.41 1.10
C ASP A 423 -14.05 -4.87 1.27
N ALA A 424 -14.96 -3.96 1.61
CA ALA A 424 -16.39 -4.22 1.60
C ALA A 424 -16.98 -4.11 0.20
N GLU A 425 -18.03 -4.86 -0.08
CA GLU A 425 -18.88 -4.60 -1.25
C GLU A 425 -19.63 -3.26 -1.06
N LEU A 426 -18.98 -2.16 -1.43
CA LEU A 426 -19.56 -0.83 -1.32
C LEU A 426 -20.41 -0.50 -2.54
N SER A 427 -21.68 -0.13 -2.32
CA SER A 427 -22.44 0.63 -3.31
C SER A 427 -22.00 2.10 -3.23
N PHE A 428 -21.10 2.53 -4.11
CA PHE A 428 -20.57 3.91 -4.15
C PHE A 428 -21.34 4.79 -5.12
N SER A 429 -22.67 4.63 -5.12
CA SER A 429 -23.58 5.37 -5.99
C SER A 429 -24.10 6.64 -5.31
N PRO A 430 -24.25 7.75 -6.06
CA PRO A 430 -24.80 8.97 -5.52
C PRO A 430 -26.28 8.80 -5.12
N LEU A 431 -26.69 9.53 -4.09
CA LEU A 431 -28.08 9.53 -3.65
C LEU A 431 -28.99 10.06 -4.76
N PRO A 432 -30.19 9.46 -4.99
CA PRO A 432 -31.15 9.99 -5.93
C PRO A 432 -31.53 11.45 -5.63
N SER A 433 -32.02 12.17 -6.64
CA SER A 433 -32.44 13.56 -6.43
C SER A 433 -33.53 13.68 -5.36
N ALA A 434 -33.56 14.79 -4.62
CA ALA A 434 -34.56 15.06 -3.60
C ALA A 434 -36.00 14.88 -4.11
N GLY A 435 -36.28 15.31 -5.35
CA GLY A 435 -37.56 15.10 -5.99
C GLY A 435 -37.92 13.66 -6.26
N ALA A 436 -36.95 12.80 -6.56
CA ALA A 436 -37.17 11.36 -6.75
C ALA A 436 -37.43 10.64 -5.42
N MET A 437 -36.88 11.13 -4.32
CA MET A 437 -37.09 10.62 -2.98
C MET A 437 -38.34 11.20 -2.28
N GLY A 438 -38.92 12.30 -2.80
CA GLY A 438 -40.03 12.98 -2.14
C GLY A 438 -39.67 13.76 -0.89
N VAL A 439 -38.38 14.13 -0.73
CA VAL A 439 -37.87 14.78 0.49
C VAL A 439 -37.41 16.20 0.23
N THR A 440 -37.42 17.04 1.26
CA THR A 440 -36.73 18.35 1.21
C THR A 440 -35.26 18.14 1.51
N ARG A 441 -34.36 18.74 0.71
CA ARG A 441 -32.91 18.64 0.91
C ARG A 441 -32.37 19.94 1.49
N GLU A 442 -31.67 19.83 2.60
CA GLU A 442 -30.93 20.92 3.23
C GLU A 442 -29.47 20.50 3.38
N THR A 443 -28.54 21.46 3.21
CA THR A 443 -27.13 21.23 3.43
C THR A 443 -26.73 21.73 4.83
N LEU A 444 -25.81 21.01 5.47
CA LEU A 444 -25.16 21.48 6.69
C LEU A 444 -24.37 22.75 6.35
N GLN A 445 -24.99 23.91 6.59
CA GLN A 445 -24.25 25.17 6.54
C GLN A 445 -23.34 25.22 7.79
N THR A 446 -22.05 25.15 7.61
CA THR A 446 -21.14 25.72 8.60
C THR A 446 -21.43 27.21 8.59
N GLU A 447 -22.14 27.75 9.61
CA GLU A 447 -22.09 29.19 9.88
C GLU A 447 -20.61 29.56 9.83
N GLY A 448 -20.23 30.28 8.78
CA GLY A 448 -18.86 30.76 8.64
C GLY A 448 -18.53 31.47 9.93
N SER A 449 -17.64 30.95 10.74
CA SER A 449 -17.17 31.63 11.93
C SER A 449 -16.64 32.96 11.40
N ASN A 450 -17.43 34.03 11.58
CA ASN A 450 -16.98 35.38 11.29
C ASN A 450 -15.71 35.59 12.10
N ASN A 451 -14.58 35.36 11.48
CA ASN A 451 -13.28 35.51 12.12
C ASN A 451 -13.05 37.01 12.35
N LEU A 452 -13.69 37.51 13.43
CA LEU A 452 -13.60 38.90 13.88
C LEU A 452 -12.18 39.29 14.32
N THR A 453 -11.26 38.32 14.38
CA THR A 453 -9.86 38.54 14.80
C THR A 453 -9.18 39.60 13.95
N GLY A 454 -9.39 39.60 12.64
CA GLY A 454 -8.85 40.62 11.74
C GLY A 454 -9.40 42.01 12.00
N TYR A 455 -10.70 42.13 12.24
CA TYR A 455 -11.37 43.40 12.54
C TYR A 455 -10.97 43.91 13.93
N LEU A 456 -10.86 43.03 14.93
CA LEU A 456 -10.40 43.39 16.29
C LEU A 456 -8.93 43.82 16.29
N LEU A 457 -8.04 43.16 15.52
CA LEU A 457 -6.66 43.58 15.33
C LEU A 457 -6.58 44.96 14.66
N LEU A 458 -7.38 45.20 13.63
CA LEU A 458 -7.42 46.47 12.93
C LEU A 458 -7.92 47.59 13.87
N ALA A 459 -8.98 47.33 14.64
CA ALA A 459 -9.52 48.27 15.65
C ALA A 459 -8.47 48.57 16.76
N GLY A 460 -7.73 47.55 17.22
CA GLY A 460 -6.65 47.69 18.18
C GLY A 460 -5.49 48.56 17.64
N LEU A 461 -5.09 48.32 16.38
CA LEU A 461 -4.06 49.17 15.72
C LEU A 461 -4.51 50.62 15.55
N LEU A 462 -5.76 50.84 15.16
CA LEU A 462 -6.33 52.18 15.04
C LEU A 462 -6.36 52.90 16.42
N ALA A 463 -6.79 52.20 17.48
CA ALA A 463 -6.79 52.75 18.83
C ALA A 463 -5.38 53.12 19.31
N LEU A 464 -4.38 52.27 19.03
CA LEU A 464 -2.96 52.55 19.30
C LEU A 464 -2.47 53.76 18.50
N GLY A 465 -2.86 53.89 17.23
CA GLY A 465 -2.53 55.04 16.39
C GLY A 465 -3.09 56.33 16.93
N VAL A 466 -4.35 56.34 17.38
CA VAL A 466 -5.01 57.48 18.02
C VAL A 466 -4.32 57.85 19.34
N ASP A 467 -3.98 56.86 20.19
CA ASP A 467 -3.26 57.12 21.45
C ASP A 467 -1.88 57.75 21.20
N GLN A 468 -1.15 57.22 20.26
CA GLN A 468 0.17 57.80 19.85
C GLN A 468 0.02 59.23 19.30
N GLY A 469 -1.02 59.48 18.48
CA GLY A 469 -1.32 60.80 17.94
C GLY A 469 -1.67 61.81 19.05
N LEU A 470 -2.50 61.42 20.05
CA LEU A 470 -2.85 62.22 21.19
C LEU A 470 -1.60 62.54 22.06
N ARG A 471 -0.75 61.55 22.30
CA ARG A 471 0.52 61.77 23.03
C ARG A 471 1.45 62.69 22.31
N ALA A 472 1.59 62.58 20.98
CA ALA A 472 2.39 63.50 20.17
C ALA A 472 1.86 64.94 20.21
N PHE A 473 0.54 65.11 20.15
CA PHE A 473 -0.15 66.41 20.27
C PHE A 473 0.06 67.05 21.64
N GLN A 474 -0.11 66.29 22.72
CA GLN A 474 0.14 66.79 24.09
C GLN A 474 1.61 67.16 24.32
N ASN A 475 2.55 66.40 23.79
CA ASN A 475 3.99 66.72 23.90
C ASN A 475 4.41 67.87 23.01
N GLY A 476 3.79 68.05 21.81
CA GLY A 476 3.98 69.20 20.94
C GLY A 476 3.52 70.51 21.55
N GLY A 477 2.41 70.50 22.32
CA GLY A 477 1.90 71.67 23.06
C GLY A 477 2.81 72.15 24.22
N ARG A 478 3.53 71.21 24.87
CA ARG A 478 4.48 71.55 25.95
C ARG A 478 5.79 72.21 25.45
N ARG A 479 6.24 71.89 24.24
CA ARG A 479 7.47 72.52 23.64
C ARG A 479 7.26 73.99 23.19
N ARG A 480 6.01 74.44 22.96
CA ARG A 480 5.72 75.83 22.57
C ARG A 480 5.62 76.78 23.75
N ARG A 481 5.54 76.32 25.03
CA ARG A 481 5.45 77.17 26.21
C ARG A 481 6.77 77.44 26.96
N SER A 482 7.86 76.78 26.59
CA SER A 482 9.16 76.96 27.28
C SER A 482 10.15 77.86 26.51
N GLY A 483 9.69 78.59 25.47
CA GLY A 483 10.56 79.43 24.61
C GLY A 483 10.42 80.96 24.80
N SER A 484 9.91 81.46 25.97
CA SER A 484 9.82 82.92 26.22
C SER A 484 10.14 83.24 27.67
N GLU A 485 11.37 83.43 28.01
CA GLU A 485 12.00 84.19 29.10
C GLU A 485 13.43 83.66 29.25
N SER A 486 14.40 84.37 28.98
CA SER A 486 15.04 85.49 29.59
C SER A 486 16.40 85.72 28.91
N ASN A 487 16.54 86.87 28.31
CA ASN A 487 17.81 87.46 27.95
C ASN A 487 18.20 88.40 29.11
N ASN A 488 19.27 88.23 29.84
CA ASN A 488 20.22 89.28 30.20
C ASN A 488 21.24 88.91 31.30
N LYS A 489 22.45 89.31 31.03
CA LYS A 489 23.62 89.71 31.87
C LYS A 489 24.73 88.72 32.15
N LYS A 490 25.75 89.00 31.39
CA LYS A 490 27.07 89.66 31.71
C LYS A 490 28.10 88.79 32.44
N SER A 491 29.23 88.79 31.72
CA SER A 491 30.65 88.99 32.13
C SER A 491 31.42 87.80 32.74
N ALA A 492 32.48 87.58 31.98
CA ALA A 492 33.75 86.90 32.27
C ALA A 492 34.44 87.30 33.60
N PRO A 493 35.57 86.70 34.06
CA PRO A 493 36.62 86.04 33.31
C PRO A 493 37.23 84.77 33.98
N THR A 494 38.02 84.06 33.19
CA THR A 494 39.10 83.14 33.54
C THR A 494 40.04 83.60 34.68
N PRO A 495 40.80 82.75 35.45
CA PRO A 495 41.84 81.94 34.88
C PRO A 495 42.18 80.60 35.59
N ALA A 496 42.84 79.78 34.82
CA ALA A 496 44.04 78.96 35.05
C ALA A 496 44.16 77.98 36.25
N GLY A 497 44.71 76.86 35.94
CA GLY A 497 45.72 76.20 36.71
C GLY A 497 45.41 74.84 37.28
N ILE A 498 45.96 73.94 36.74
CA ILE A 498 46.84 72.78 36.87
C ILE A 498 46.20 71.54 36.34
#